data_a127967a379e2cb724b99254da168b66
#
_entry.id   a127967a379e2cb724b99254da168b66
#
_cell.length_a   1.000
_cell.length_b   1.000
_cell.length_c   1.000
_cell.angle_alpha   90.00
_cell.angle_beta   90.00
_cell.angle_gamma   90.00
#
_symmetry.space_group_name_H-M   'P 1'
#
loop_
_entity.id
_entity.type
_entity.pdbx_description
1 polymer ?
#
loop_
_entity_poly.entity_id
_entity_poly.type
_entity_poly.pdbx_seq_one_letter_code
_entity_poly.pdbx_strand_id
1 'polypeptide(L)'
;MLNRIILSGRLTRDPELRRTQSGIPVASFSLAVNRDFKDKATGETPVDFIDIVAWRHTGEFAANYFAKGSMAVVEGRLQIRDWTDREGGRRRTAEVVASNIYFG
;
A
#
# COMPACT_ATOMS: atom_id res chain seq x y z
N MET A 1 -17.53 -3.54 14.61
CA MET A 1 -16.21 -2.90 14.70
C MET A 1 -15.92 -2.13 13.42
N LEU A 2 -15.09 -1.12 13.51
CA LEU A 2 -14.77 -0.30 12.35
C LEU A 2 -13.28 -0.38 12.05
N ASN A 3 -12.95 -0.67 10.78
CA ASN A 3 -11.56 -0.68 10.31
C ASN A 3 -11.56 -0.13 8.88
N ARG A 4 -11.34 1.18 8.77
CA ARG A 4 -11.33 1.86 7.47
C ARG A 4 -10.19 2.86 7.45
N ILE A 5 -9.47 2.88 6.35
CA ILE A 5 -8.37 3.81 6.12
C ILE A 5 -8.49 4.40 4.72
N ILE A 6 -8.18 5.68 4.61
CA ILE A 6 -8.16 6.38 3.32
C ILE A 6 -6.83 7.12 3.24
N LEU A 7 -6.07 6.84 2.20
CA LEU A 7 -4.74 7.41 2.00
C LEU A 7 -4.64 8.03 0.63
N SER A 8 -3.93 9.15 0.56
CA SER A 8 -3.58 9.80 -0.69
C SER A 8 -2.06 9.92 -0.76
N GLY A 9 -1.47 9.48 -1.83
CA GLY A 9 -0.02 9.52 -1.98
C GLY A 9 0.44 9.10 -3.36
N ARG A 10 1.76 8.99 -3.52
CA ARG A 10 2.38 8.59 -4.79
C ARG A 10 2.93 7.18 -4.68
N LEU A 11 2.77 6.41 -5.74
CA LEU A 11 3.40 5.10 -5.81
C LEU A 11 4.92 5.27 -5.86
N THR A 12 5.62 4.50 -5.05
CA THR A 12 7.09 4.53 -5.00
C THR A 12 7.71 3.62 -6.05
N ARG A 13 6.92 2.72 -6.62
CA ARG A 13 7.32 1.77 -7.66
C ARG A 13 6.09 1.35 -8.45
N ASP A 14 6.31 0.69 -9.57
CA ASP A 14 5.20 0.12 -10.34
C ASP A 14 4.54 -0.99 -9.51
N PRO A 15 3.20 -1.12 -9.59
CA PRO A 15 2.54 -2.25 -8.93
C PRO A 15 3.05 -3.59 -9.46
N GLU A 16 3.28 -4.51 -8.54
CA GLU A 16 3.69 -5.86 -8.88
C GLU A 16 2.45 -6.76 -8.86
N LEU A 17 2.05 -7.25 -10.03
CA LEU A 17 0.90 -8.14 -10.15
C LEU A 17 1.38 -9.58 -10.13
N ARG A 18 0.84 -10.35 -9.22
CA ARG A 18 1.10 -11.78 -9.10
C ARG A 18 -0.22 -12.53 -9.10
N ARG A 19 -0.14 -13.83 -9.27
CA ARG A 19 -1.30 -14.71 -9.15
C ARG A 19 -1.02 -15.76 -8.10
N THR A 20 -2.05 -16.07 -7.30
CA THR A 20 -1.97 -17.17 -6.33
C THR A 20 -1.99 -18.50 -7.07
N GLN A 21 -1.79 -19.60 -6.35
CA GLN A 21 -1.88 -20.94 -6.93
C GLN A 21 -3.25 -21.19 -7.56
N SER A 22 -4.29 -20.56 -7.03
CA SER A 22 -5.66 -20.64 -7.57
C SER A 22 -5.90 -19.70 -8.74
N GLY A 23 -4.88 -18.94 -9.17
CA GLY A 23 -5.02 -18.01 -10.29
C GLY A 23 -5.61 -16.66 -9.93
N ILE A 24 -5.75 -16.33 -8.65
CA ILE A 24 -6.33 -15.07 -8.20
C ILE A 24 -5.29 -13.96 -8.32
N PRO A 25 -5.59 -12.87 -9.03
CA PRO A 25 -4.65 -11.76 -9.13
C PRO A 25 -4.53 -10.98 -7.83
N VAL A 26 -3.31 -10.60 -7.50
CA VAL A 26 -3.01 -9.77 -6.35
C VAL A 26 -1.90 -8.79 -6.73
N ALA A 27 -2.13 -7.51 -6.52
CA ALA A 27 -1.13 -6.47 -6.77
C ALA A 27 -0.60 -5.93 -5.46
N SER A 28 0.68 -5.65 -5.42
CA SER A 28 1.30 -5.00 -4.28
C SER A 28 2.11 -3.80 -4.74
N PHE A 29 2.03 -2.73 -3.97
CA PHE A 29 2.80 -1.52 -4.20
C PHE A 29 2.93 -0.76 -2.89
N SER A 30 3.67 0.33 -2.92
CA SER A 30 3.88 1.17 -1.74
C SER A 30 3.52 2.60 -2.07
N LEU A 31 2.84 3.27 -1.16
CA LEU A 31 2.52 4.70 -1.27
C LEU A 31 3.44 5.51 -0.37
N ALA A 32 3.93 6.62 -0.91
CA ALA A 32 4.59 7.65 -0.13
C ALA A 32 3.53 8.67 0.27
N VAL A 33 3.26 8.75 1.55
CA VAL A 33 2.23 9.63 2.10
C VAL A 33 2.89 10.67 2.99
N ASN A 34 2.79 11.93 2.61
CA ASN A 34 3.36 13.01 3.40
C ASN A 34 2.52 13.24 4.65
N ARG A 35 3.19 13.47 5.78
CA ARG A 35 2.50 13.92 6.98
C ARG A 35 2.07 15.37 6.82
N ASP A 36 1.12 15.80 7.62
CA ASP A 36 0.52 17.14 7.50
C ASP A 36 1.36 18.28 8.08
N PHE A 37 2.56 17.97 8.54
CA PHE A 37 3.40 18.98 9.18
C PHE A 37 4.86 18.87 8.72
N LYS A 38 5.57 20.00 8.83
CA LYS A 38 7.01 20.04 8.59
C LYS A 38 7.78 19.83 9.88
N ASP A 39 8.87 19.11 9.78
CA ASP A 39 9.82 19.00 10.90
C ASP A 39 10.53 20.34 11.04
N LYS A 40 10.38 20.98 12.20
CA LYS A 40 11.00 22.29 12.46
C LYS A 40 12.52 22.25 12.47
N ALA A 41 13.10 21.12 12.82
CA ALA A 41 14.54 20.98 12.88
C ALA A 41 15.19 20.87 11.51
N THR A 42 14.54 20.15 10.57
CA THR A 42 15.08 19.90 9.23
C THR A 42 14.42 20.72 8.14
N GLY A 43 13.23 21.28 8.41
CA GLY A 43 12.43 21.97 7.40
C GLY A 43 11.75 21.04 6.41
N GLU A 44 11.88 19.73 6.58
CA GLU A 44 11.33 18.73 5.69
C GLU A 44 10.00 18.20 6.19
N THR A 45 9.17 17.75 5.25
CA THR A 45 7.91 17.07 5.56
C THR A 45 8.19 15.59 5.68
N PRO A 46 7.95 14.99 6.86
CA PRO A 46 8.12 13.53 7.00
C PRO A 46 7.20 12.77 6.07
N VAL A 47 7.67 11.63 5.59
CA VAL A 47 6.94 10.77 4.66
C VAL A 47 6.80 9.39 5.28
N ASP A 48 5.59 8.84 5.24
CA ASP A 48 5.35 7.45 5.61
C ASP A 48 5.24 6.62 4.33
N PHE A 49 5.92 5.47 4.33
CA PHE A 49 5.83 4.52 3.23
C PHE A 49 4.92 3.39 3.68
N ILE A 50 3.81 3.22 2.97
CA ILE A 50 2.74 2.33 3.39
C ILE A 50 2.53 1.26 2.33
N ASP A 51 2.62 0.00 2.75
CA ASP A 51 2.40 -1.13 1.85
C ASP A 51 0.92 -1.33 1.58
N ILE A 52 0.59 -1.47 0.31
CA ILE A 52 -0.78 -1.67 -0.17
C ILE A 52 -0.87 -3.01 -0.88
N VAL A 53 -1.92 -3.75 -0.58
CA VAL A 53 -2.25 -5.00 -1.26
C VAL A 53 -3.65 -4.86 -1.84
N ALA A 54 -3.79 -5.21 -3.11
CA ALA A 54 -5.08 -5.12 -3.81
C ALA A 54 -5.37 -6.44 -4.50
N TRP A 55 -6.51 -7.03 -4.20
CA TRP A 55 -6.93 -8.33 -4.70
C TRP A 55 -7.89 -8.22 -5.87
N ARG A 56 -7.84 -9.21 -6.77
CA ARG A 56 -8.80 -9.39 -7.85
C ARG A 56 -8.85 -8.17 -8.78
N HIS A 57 -10.04 -7.67 -9.08
CA HIS A 57 -10.21 -6.53 -9.99
C HIS A 57 -9.49 -5.27 -9.52
N THR A 58 -9.48 -5.02 -8.23
CA THR A 58 -8.78 -3.86 -7.68
C THR A 58 -7.27 -3.96 -7.96
N GLY A 59 -6.72 -5.14 -7.83
CA GLY A 59 -5.31 -5.39 -8.14
C GLY A 59 -5.00 -5.23 -9.62
N GLU A 60 -5.85 -5.78 -10.48
CA GLU A 60 -5.69 -5.63 -11.92
C GLU A 60 -5.82 -4.17 -12.36
N PHE A 61 -6.76 -3.44 -11.77
CA PHE A 61 -6.91 -2.02 -12.03
C PHE A 61 -5.64 -1.25 -11.65
N ALA A 62 -5.08 -1.53 -10.49
CA ALA A 62 -3.84 -0.88 -10.06
C ALA A 62 -2.70 -1.18 -11.03
N ALA A 63 -2.53 -2.43 -11.40
CA ALA A 63 -1.45 -2.83 -12.30
C ALA A 63 -1.58 -2.22 -13.69
N ASN A 64 -2.81 -2.04 -14.17
CA ASN A 64 -3.06 -1.54 -15.51
C ASN A 64 -2.97 -0.04 -15.63
N TYR A 65 -3.31 0.71 -14.56
CA TYR A 65 -3.51 2.15 -14.68
C TYR A 65 -2.60 2.99 -13.80
N PHE A 66 -1.79 2.38 -12.94
CA PHE A 66 -0.90 3.12 -12.05
C PHE A 66 0.54 2.69 -12.28
N ALA A 67 1.45 3.64 -12.07
CA ALA A 67 2.88 3.41 -12.24
C ALA A 67 3.64 4.18 -11.15
N LYS A 68 4.92 3.93 -11.05
CA LYS A 68 5.80 4.69 -10.16
C LYS A 68 5.59 6.20 -10.38
N GLY A 69 5.37 6.92 -9.30
CA GLY A 69 5.14 8.36 -9.31
C GLY A 69 3.69 8.79 -9.50
N SER A 70 2.79 7.88 -9.86
CA SER A 70 1.37 8.20 -10.00
C SER A 70 0.76 8.58 -8.65
N MET A 71 -0.11 9.57 -8.65
CA MET A 71 -0.94 9.88 -7.49
C MET A 71 -2.10 8.92 -7.43
N ALA A 72 -2.39 8.42 -6.23
CA ALA A 72 -3.51 7.53 -6.01
C ALA A 72 -4.17 7.83 -4.68
N VAL A 73 -5.49 7.62 -4.64
CA VAL A 73 -6.25 7.60 -3.39
C VAL A 73 -6.66 6.16 -3.16
N VAL A 74 -6.27 5.61 -2.00
CA VAL A 74 -6.57 4.23 -1.64
C VAL A 74 -7.52 4.22 -0.47
N GLU A 75 -8.61 3.48 -0.62
CA GLU A 75 -9.56 3.24 0.45
C GLU A 75 -9.55 1.75 0.78
N GLY A 76 -9.45 1.42 2.06
CA GLY A 76 -9.42 0.03 2.47
C GLY A 76 -9.41 -0.13 3.97
N ARG A 77 -8.74 -1.18 4.42
CA ARG A 77 -8.62 -1.50 5.84
C ARG A 77 -7.17 -1.82 6.19
N LEU A 78 -6.82 -1.55 7.43
CA LEU A 78 -5.50 -1.92 7.95
C LEU A 78 -5.51 -3.39 8.34
N GLN A 79 -4.48 -4.11 7.94
CA GLN A 79 -4.30 -5.50 8.30
C GLN A 79 -2.90 -5.71 8.85
N ILE A 80 -2.81 -6.39 9.97
CA ILE A 80 -1.53 -6.77 10.57
C ILE A 80 -1.30 -8.25 10.24
N ARG A 81 -0.12 -8.53 9.70
CA ARG A 81 0.29 -9.88 9.35
C ARG A 81 1.51 -10.27 10.16
N ASP A 82 1.43 -11.35 10.89
CA ASP A 82 2.55 -11.93 11.62
C ASP A 82 3.19 -13.02 10.75
N TRP A 83 4.51 -13.04 10.72
CA TRP A 83 5.24 -14.05 9.96
C TRP A 83 6.59 -14.31 10.61
N THR A 84 7.20 -15.42 10.23
CA THR A 84 8.50 -15.83 10.76
C THR A 84 9.54 -15.71 9.66
N ASP A 85 10.67 -15.06 9.96
CA ASP A 85 11.76 -14.92 9.01
C ASP A 85 12.59 -16.21 8.94
N ARG A 86 13.61 -16.21 8.07
CA ARG A 86 14.47 -17.40 7.86
C ARG A 86 15.24 -17.80 9.10
N GLU A 87 15.48 -16.88 9.99
CA GLU A 87 16.26 -17.12 11.22
C GLU A 87 15.37 -17.50 12.39
N GLY A 88 14.08 -17.67 12.17
CA GLY A 88 13.13 -18.02 13.22
C GLY A 88 12.62 -16.82 14.02
N GLY A 89 12.99 -15.60 13.64
CA GLY A 89 12.53 -14.38 14.28
C GLY A 89 11.09 -14.08 13.90
N ARG A 90 10.29 -13.67 14.88
CA ARG A 90 8.92 -13.24 14.63
C ARG A 90 8.90 -11.82 14.07
N ARG A 91 8.15 -11.62 13.00
CA ARG A 91 7.99 -10.33 12.35
C ARG A 91 6.52 -9.96 12.26
N ARG A 92 6.29 -8.65 12.22
CA ARG A 92 4.94 -8.10 12.08
C ARG A 92 4.95 -7.02 11.02
N THR A 93 4.06 -7.14 10.06
CA THR A 93 3.94 -6.19 8.96
C THR A 93 2.55 -5.60 8.94
N ALA A 94 2.47 -4.27 8.89
CA ALA A 94 1.22 -3.56 8.71
C ALA A 94 1.05 -3.28 7.22
N GLU A 95 -0.11 -3.60 6.67
CA GLU A 95 -0.42 -3.33 5.27
C GLU A 95 -1.87 -2.90 5.14
N VAL A 96 -2.17 -2.18 4.08
CA VAL A 96 -3.54 -1.76 3.76
C VAL A 96 -4.07 -2.67 2.66
N VAL A 97 -5.19 -3.32 2.92
CA VAL A 97 -5.90 -4.09 1.91
C VAL A 97 -6.87 -3.15 1.24
N ALA A 98 -6.59 -2.81 -0.01
CA ALA A 98 -7.38 -1.82 -0.75
C ALA A 98 -8.72 -2.41 -1.18
N SER A 99 -9.78 -1.68 -0.92
CA SER A 99 -11.11 -1.97 -1.45
C SER A 99 -11.35 -1.20 -2.74
N ASN A 100 -10.87 0.03 -2.80
CA ASN A 100 -10.98 0.90 -3.97
C ASN A 100 -9.71 1.72 -4.14
N ILE A 101 -9.37 1.98 -5.40
CA ILE A 101 -8.24 2.83 -5.77
C ILE A 101 -8.76 3.84 -6.78
N TYR A 102 -8.49 5.13 -6.52
CA TYR A 102 -8.93 6.23 -7.36
C TYR A 102 -7.74 7.00 -7.88
N PHE A 103 -7.90 7.62 -9.03
CA PHE A 103 -6.88 8.53 -9.56
C PHE A 103 -6.82 9.77 -8.66
N GLY A 104 -5.61 10.18 -8.35
CA GLY A 104 -5.38 11.33 -7.50
C GLY A 104 -5.31 12.67 -8.24
#